data_13bf1b75c48bdfd0fb80d0c7041da70f
#
_entry.id   13bf1b75c48bdfd0fb80d0c7041da70f
#
_cell.length_a   1.000
_cell.length_b   1.000
_cell.length_c   1.000
_cell.angle_alpha   90.00
_cell.angle_beta   90.00
_cell.angle_gamma   90.00
#
_symmetry.space_group_name_H-M   'P 1'
#
loop_
_entity.id
_entity.type
_entity.pdbx_description
1 polymer ?
#
loop_
_entity_poly.entity_id
_entity_poly.type
_entity_poly.pdbx_seq_one_letter_code
_entity_poly.pdbx_strand_id
1 'polypeptide(L)'
;KHNEANGEDNRDGNSNNLSFNHGVEGPTDDPAIRAVRERQKRNLLATVILARGTPMLLAGDELGHTQRGNNNAYCQDNEISWLDWSSIAGNGGDGGRALTAFVRKLTFLRHAFPILRRGRFLTAQWNEELQVKDVTWINADGSEMGQAQWRDPHMRCFGMLLDGRGQESGIKRQAGDASLLLVMNAYHDVVKFTLPALVGGSRWLCMLDTNQPERADTPAFDVGQTYDVTARSFLLLAGLTVGNTGRAVQRIALEFAARSARD
;
A
#
# COMPACT_ATOMS: atom_id res chain seq x y z
N LYS A 1 -26.86 -10.16 2.24
CA LYS A 1 -26.16 -11.37 1.77
C LYS A 1 -26.64 -11.72 0.37
N HIS A 2 -25.72 -12.00 -0.52
CA HIS A 2 -26.00 -12.35 -1.92
C HIS A 2 -25.42 -13.74 -2.19
N ASN A 3 -26.15 -14.77 -1.77
CA ASN A 3 -25.72 -16.16 -1.89
C ASN A 3 -26.86 -17.13 -2.31
N GLU A 4 -27.75 -16.67 -3.18
CA GLU A 4 -28.82 -17.47 -3.75
C GLU A 4 -28.31 -18.78 -4.36
N ALA A 5 -27.12 -18.75 -4.97
CA ALA A 5 -26.49 -19.93 -5.58
C ALA A 5 -26.21 -21.08 -4.57
N ASN A 6 -26.18 -20.80 -3.27
CA ASN A 6 -26.01 -21.80 -2.22
C ASN A 6 -27.31 -22.53 -1.85
N GLY A 7 -28.47 -22.12 -2.40
CA GLY A 7 -29.78 -22.67 -2.05
C GLY A 7 -30.28 -22.27 -0.65
N GLU A 8 -29.69 -21.24 -0.05
CA GLU A 8 -29.94 -20.83 1.34
C GLU A 8 -30.81 -19.56 1.44
N ASP A 9 -31.41 -19.10 0.37
CA ASP A 9 -32.27 -17.89 0.29
C ASP A 9 -31.60 -16.66 0.94
N ASN A 10 -30.32 -16.47 0.72
CA ASN A 10 -29.51 -15.39 1.33
C ASN A 10 -29.43 -15.41 2.87
N ARG A 11 -29.72 -16.54 3.50
CA ARG A 11 -29.65 -16.69 4.96
C ARG A 11 -28.27 -17.06 5.48
N ASP A 12 -27.46 -17.74 4.67
CA ASP A 12 -26.11 -18.19 5.02
C ASP A 12 -25.07 -17.08 4.80
N GLY A 13 -23.89 -17.23 5.41
CA GLY A 13 -22.79 -16.29 5.32
C GLY A 13 -22.75 -15.25 6.43
N ASN A 14 -21.72 -14.39 6.40
CA ASN A 14 -21.44 -13.40 7.42
C ASN A 14 -22.53 -12.31 7.43
N SER A 15 -23.10 -12.04 8.63
CA SER A 15 -24.10 -10.99 8.84
C SER A 15 -23.47 -9.61 9.09
N ASN A 16 -22.20 -9.55 9.48
CA ASN A 16 -21.46 -8.30 9.74
C ASN A 16 -20.59 -7.93 8.54
N ASN A 17 -21.21 -7.41 7.49
CA ASN A 17 -20.52 -6.98 6.29
C ASN A 17 -20.28 -5.46 6.34
N LEU A 18 -19.02 -5.06 6.49
CA LEU A 18 -18.56 -3.67 6.53
C LEU A 18 -18.01 -3.18 5.18
N SER A 19 -18.22 -3.92 4.10
CA SER A 19 -17.79 -3.51 2.76
C SER A 19 -18.57 -2.27 2.28
N PHE A 20 -17.97 -1.54 1.35
CA PHE A 20 -18.55 -0.33 0.78
C PHE A 20 -18.48 -0.39 -0.77
N ASN A 21 -19.61 -0.13 -1.43
CA ASN A 21 -19.77 -0.27 -2.88
C ASN A 21 -19.32 0.95 -3.70
N HIS A 22 -18.95 2.05 -3.03
CA HIS A 22 -18.53 3.33 -3.63
C HIS A 22 -19.58 4.02 -4.50
N GLY A 23 -20.87 3.77 -4.23
CA GLY A 23 -21.96 4.53 -4.84
C GLY A 23 -23.07 3.67 -5.42
N VAL A 24 -22.77 2.54 -6.04
CA VAL A 24 -23.78 1.62 -6.59
C VAL A 24 -23.43 0.17 -6.28
N GLU A 25 -24.44 -0.66 -6.15
CA GLU A 25 -24.28 -2.11 -5.99
C GLU A 25 -23.94 -2.76 -7.35
N GLY A 26 -23.01 -3.74 -7.33
CA GLY A 26 -22.65 -4.51 -8.50
C GLY A 26 -21.78 -3.76 -9.52
N PRO A 27 -21.69 -4.26 -10.76
CA PRO A 27 -20.96 -3.65 -11.84
C PRO A 27 -21.52 -2.28 -12.23
N THR A 28 -20.65 -1.39 -12.72
CA THR A 28 -21.04 -0.05 -13.18
C THR A 28 -20.13 0.44 -14.29
N ASP A 29 -20.68 1.25 -15.20
CA ASP A 29 -19.94 1.94 -16.25
C ASP A 29 -19.54 3.37 -15.84
N ASP A 30 -19.94 3.83 -14.63
CA ASP A 30 -19.53 5.12 -14.11
C ASP A 30 -18.01 5.17 -13.89
N PRO A 31 -17.28 6.00 -14.67
CA PRO A 31 -15.81 6.03 -14.62
C PRO A 31 -15.30 6.55 -13.27
N ALA A 32 -16.03 7.42 -12.59
CA ALA A 32 -15.62 7.93 -11.28
C ALA A 32 -15.68 6.84 -10.21
N ILE A 33 -16.76 6.06 -10.18
CA ILE A 33 -16.91 4.93 -9.26
C ILE A 33 -15.85 3.86 -9.55
N ARG A 34 -15.65 3.52 -10.83
CA ARG A 34 -14.62 2.55 -11.25
C ARG A 34 -13.22 2.99 -10.82
N ALA A 35 -12.85 4.26 -11.07
CA ALA A 35 -11.55 4.79 -10.68
C ALA A 35 -11.30 4.69 -9.16
N VAL A 36 -12.32 4.97 -8.33
CA VAL A 36 -12.22 4.82 -6.87
C VAL A 36 -12.07 3.35 -6.49
N ARG A 37 -12.85 2.45 -7.07
CA ARG A 37 -12.77 1.00 -6.79
C ARG A 37 -11.39 0.45 -7.13
N GLU A 38 -10.84 0.79 -8.30
CA GLU A 38 -9.51 0.36 -8.70
C GLU A 38 -8.42 0.89 -7.76
N ARG A 39 -8.50 2.15 -7.35
CA ARG A 39 -7.58 2.73 -6.37
C ARG A 39 -7.68 2.03 -5.02
N GLN A 40 -8.88 1.71 -4.55
CA GLN A 40 -9.08 1.00 -3.28
C GLN A 40 -8.54 -0.44 -3.31
N LYS A 41 -8.69 -1.15 -4.43
CA LYS A 41 -8.02 -2.46 -4.60
C LYS A 41 -6.51 -2.31 -4.42
N ARG A 42 -5.90 -1.32 -5.07
CA ARG A 42 -4.46 -1.02 -4.92
C ARG A 42 -4.08 -0.65 -3.48
N ASN A 43 -4.90 0.15 -2.79
CA ASN A 43 -4.65 0.52 -1.39
C ASN A 43 -4.65 -0.72 -0.47
N LEU A 44 -5.62 -1.61 -0.63
CA LEU A 44 -5.73 -2.82 0.17
C LEU A 44 -4.56 -3.77 -0.10
N LEU A 45 -4.21 -4.00 -1.37
CA LEU A 45 -3.06 -4.81 -1.77
C LEU A 45 -1.74 -4.23 -1.26
N ALA A 46 -1.56 -2.90 -1.37
CA ALA A 46 -0.38 -2.22 -0.83
C ALA A 46 -0.29 -2.39 0.70
N THR A 47 -1.41 -2.22 1.41
CA THR A 47 -1.48 -2.41 2.86
C THR A 47 -1.10 -3.84 3.24
N VAL A 48 -1.66 -4.86 2.59
CA VAL A 48 -1.37 -6.27 2.88
C VAL A 48 0.09 -6.62 2.58
N ILE A 49 0.59 -6.26 1.39
CA ILE A 49 1.92 -6.68 0.95
C ILE A 49 3.04 -5.89 1.63
N LEU A 50 2.84 -4.60 1.92
CA LEU A 50 3.85 -3.76 2.58
C LEU A 50 3.74 -3.78 4.11
N ALA A 51 2.66 -4.33 4.67
CA ALA A 51 2.53 -4.53 6.10
C ALA A 51 3.62 -5.44 6.63
N ARG A 52 3.89 -5.30 7.91
CA ARG A 52 4.80 -6.17 8.63
C ARG A 52 4.20 -7.56 8.84
N GLY A 53 5.04 -8.57 8.91
CA GLY A 53 4.63 -9.97 9.01
C GLY A 53 4.63 -10.67 7.66
N THR A 54 4.06 -11.86 7.59
CA THR A 54 3.91 -12.61 6.34
C THR A 54 2.63 -12.17 5.64
N PRO A 55 2.69 -11.56 4.45
CA PRO A 55 1.49 -11.19 3.73
C PRO A 55 0.75 -12.46 3.29
N MET A 56 -0.56 -12.44 3.45
CA MET A 56 -1.46 -13.49 2.99
C MET A 56 -2.41 -12.90 1.96
N LEU A 57 -2.38 -13.42 0.75
CA LEU A 57 -3.20 -12.99 -0.38
C LEU A 57 -4.06 -14.16 -0.83
N LEU A 58 -5.37 -13.93 -0.99
CA LEU A 58 -6.23 -14.93 -1.62
C LEU A 58 -5.86 -15.05 -3.10
N ALA A 59 -5.74 -16.28 -3.59
CA ALA A 59 -5.47 -16.53 -5.00
C ALA A 59 -6.58 -15.89 -5.87
N GLY A 60 -6.17 -15.04 -6.81
CA GLY A 60 -7.08 -14.30 -7.66
C GLY A 60 -7.28 -12.84 -7.28
N ASP A 61 -6.94 -12.41 -6.06
CA ASP A 61 -7.01 -10.99 -5.69
C ASP A 61 -6.10 -10.14 -6.59
N GLU A 62 -4.95 -10.70 -7.01
CA GLU A 62 -4.03 -10.06 -7.96
C GLU A 62 -4.59 -9.94 -9.38
N LEU A 63 -5.63 -10.68 -9.68
CA LEU A 63 -6.35 -10.63 -10.96
C LEU A 63 -7.64 -9.80 -10.87
N GLY A 64 -8.02 -9.37 -9.66
CA GLY A 64 -9.29 -8.73 -9.41
C GLY A 64 -10.47 -9.70 -9.39
N HIS A 65 -10.25 -10.93 -8.92
CA HIS A 65 -11.28 -11.96 -8.77
C HIS A 65 -12.53 -11.41 -8.08
N THR A 66 -13.71 -11.85 -8.53
CA THR A 66 -15.00 -11.48 -7.95
C THR A 66 -15.90 -12.70 -7.81
N GLN A 67 -16.58 -12.81 -6.68
CA GLN A 67 -17.63 -13.82 -6.45
C GLN A 67 -19.01 -13.29 -6.89
N ARG A 68 -19.06 -12.24 -7.70
CA ARG A 68 -20.31 -11.65 -8.24
C ARG A 68 -21.32 -11.25 -7.17
N GLY A 69 -20.82 -10.82 -5.99
CA GLY A 69 -21.64 -10.46 -4.84
C GLY A 69 -22.02 -11.62 -3.92
N ASN A 70 -21.71 -12.87 -4.27
CA ASN A 70 -21.88 -14.00 -3.36
C ASN A 70 -20.88 -13.86 -2.19
N ASN A 71 -21.36 -13.70 -0.96
CA ASN A 71 -20.54 -13.54 0.23
C ASN A 71 -20.21 -14.83 0.97
N ASN A 72 -20.61 -15.99 0.40
CA ASN A 72 -20.25 -17.33 0.87
C ASN A 72 -20.19 -18.31 -0.30
N ALA A 73 -19.03 -18.40 -0.94
CA ALA A 73 -18.81 -19.32 -2.07
C ALA A 73 -18.52 -20.75 -1.63
N TYR A 74 -18.81 -21.12 -0.38
CA TYR A 74 -18.61 -22.48 0.12
C TYR A 74 -19.37 -23.51 -0.73
N CYS A 75 -18.72 -24.61 -1.07
CA CYS A 75 -19.23 -25.68 -1.93
C CYS A 75 -19.60 -25.25 -3.38
N GLN A 76 -19.24 -24.07 -3.82
CA GLN A 76 -19.46 -23.62 -5.20
C GLN A 76 -18.28 -24.04 -6.10
N ASP A 77 -18.48 -25.05 -6.96
CA ASP A 77 -17.52 -25.45 -8.01
C ASP A 77 -18.02 -24.96 -9.38
N ASN A 78 -18.03 -23.65 -9.54
CA ASN A 78 -18.52 -22.96 -10.73
C ASN A 78 -17.83 -21.58 -10.87
N GLU A 79 -18.31 -20.75 -11.82
CA GLU A 79 -17.76 -19.43 -12.12
C GLU A 79 -17.81 -18.41 -10.95
N ILE A 80 -18.50 -18.71 -9.86
CA ILE A 80 -18.46 -17.89 -8.64
C ILE A 80 -17.11 -18.01 -7.94
N SER A 81 -16.51 -19.19 -7.94
CA SER A 81 -15.22 -19.46 -7.28
C SER A 81 -14.06 -19.69 -8.25
N TRP A 82 -14.32 -19.94 -9.53
CA TRP A 82 -13.24 -20.13 -10.50
C TRP A 82 -12.52 -18.83 -10.82
N LEU A 83 -11.21 -18.92 -11.05
CA LEU A 83 -10.40 -17.77 -11.45
C LEU A 83 -10.54 -17.51 -12.95
N ASP A 84 -10.87 -16.27 -13.30
CA ASP A 84 -10.95 -15.84 -14.69
C ASP A 84 -9.56 -15.44 -15.22
N TRP A 85 -8.87 -16.40 -15.83
CA TRP A 85 -7.56 -16.21 -16.45
C TRP A 85 -7.61 -15.34 -17.72
N SER A 86 -8.78 -15.14 -18.33
CA SER A 86 -8.92 -14.27 -19.49
C SER A 86 -8.61 -12.81 -19.17
N SER A 87 -8.75 -12.41 -17.91
CA SER A 87 -8.45 -11.06 -17.41
C SER A 87 -6.99 -10.65 -17.57
N ILE A 88 -6.06 -11.60 -17.73
CA ILE A 88 -4.63 -11.34 -17.99
C ILE A 88 -4.19 -11.70 -19.42
N ALA A 89 -5.02 -12.44 -20.18
CA ALA A 89 -4.66 -12.95 -21.51
C ALA A 89 -4.72 -11.90 -22.65
N GLY A 90 -5.06 -10.64 -22.35
CA GLY A 90 -4.89 -9.50 -23.27
C GLY A 90 -6.10 -9.10 -24.13
N ASN A 91 -7.17 -9.87 -24.16
CA ASN A 91 -8.35 -9.58 -25.01
C ASN A 91 -9.65 -9.30 -24.22
N GLY A 92 -9.60 -9.30 -22.90
CA GLY A 92 -10.78 -9.29 -22.03
C GLY A 92 -10.80 -8.23 -20.93
N GLY A 93 -10.18 -7.07 -21.16
CA GLY A 93 -10.21 -5.96 -20.18
C GLY A 93 -8.89 -5.82 -19.39
N ASP A 94 -8.37 -4.60 -19.38
CA ASP A 94 -7.02 -4.29 -18.84
C ASP A 94 -6.89 -4.43 -17.32
N GLY A 95 -7.97 -4.66 -16.59
CA GLY A 95 -7.99 -4.58 -15.13
C GLY A 95 -7.14 -5.64 -14.43
N GLY A 96 -7.22 -6.90 -14.82
CA GLY A 96 -6.46 -7.99 -14.21
C GLY A 96 -4.96 -7.87 -14.48
N ARG A 97 -4.57 -7.53 -15.71
CA ARG A 97 -3.16 -7.32 -16.08
C ARG A 97 -2.56 -6.16 -15.31
N ALA A 98 -3.23 -5.00 -15.26
CA ALA A 98 -2.76 -3.82 -14.54
C ALA A 98 -2.62 -4.09 -13.03
N LEU A 99 -3.58 -4.81 -12.44
CA LEU A 99 -3.52 -5.16 -11.03
C LEU A 99 -2.40 -6.16 -10.73
N THR A 100 -2.18 -7.16 -11.60
CA THR A 100 -1.06 -8.10 -11.48
C THR A 100 0.29 -7.39 -11.59
N ALA A 101 0.44 -6.45 -12.53
CA ALA A 101 1.63 -5.62 -12.65
C ALA A 101 1.86 -4.79 -11.39
N PHE A 102 0.79 -4.24 -10.80
CA PHE A 102 0.86 -3.50 -9.54
C PHE A 102 1.32 -4.41 -8.38
N VAL A 103 0.77 -5.62 -8.24
CA VAL A 103 1.21 -6.60 -7.22
C VAL A 103 2.68 -6.98 -7.41
N ARG A 104 3.16 -7.12 -8.66
CA ARG A 104 4.57 -7.34 -8.97
C ARG A 104 5.46 -6.18 -8.48
N LYS A 105 5.02 -4.92 -8.66
CA LYS A 105 5.69 -3.74 -8.10
C LYS A 105 5.79 -3.81 -6.58
N LEU A 106 4.70 -4.14 -5.90
CA LEU A 106 4.66 -4.27 -4.43
C LEU A 106 5.59 -5.36 -3.91
N THR A 107 5.59 -6.54 -4.54
CA THR A 107 6.45 -7.67 -4.15
C THR A 107 7.93 -7.34 -4.37
N PHE A 108 8.26 -6.61 -5.45
CA PHE A 108 9.61 -6.09 -5.67
C PHE A 108 10.04 -5.14 -4.53
N LEU A 109 9.22 -4.13 -4.20
CA LEU A 109 9.52 -3.18 -3.12
C LEU A 109 9.69 -3.88 -1.78
N ARG A 110 8.80 -4.81 -1.44
CA ARG A 110 8.92 -5.62 -0.22
C ARG A 110 10.22 -6.42 -0.20
N HIS A 111 10.64 -6.97 -1.34
CA HIS A 111 11.90 -7.71 -1.43
C HIS A 111 13.13 -6.80 -1.33
N ALA A 112 13.08 -5.63 -1.98
CA ALA A 112 14.17 -4.67 -2.03
C ALA A 112 14.48 -4.02 -0.67
N PHE A 113 13.44 -3.78 0.15
CA PHE A 113 13.55 -3.13 1.45
C PHE A 113 13.39 -4.14 2.61
N PRO A 114 14.50 -4.61 3.22
CA PRO A 114 14.46 -5.59 4.32
C PRO A 114 13.64 -5.15 5.52
N ILE A 115 13.53 -3.83 5.77
CA ILE A 115 12.74 -3.27 6.86
C ILE A 115 11.28 -3.71 6.83
N LEU A 116 10.71 -3.97 5.64
CA LEU A 116 9.33 -4.46 5.47
C LEU A 116 9.17 -5.95 5.82
N ARG A 117 10.27 -6.69 6.06
CA ARG A 117 10.28 -8.15 6.28
C ARG A 117 10.91 -8.55 7.62
N ARG A 118 11.00 -7.63 8.56
CA ARG A 118 11.59 -7.92 9.88
C ARG A 118 10.74 -8.90 10.67
N GLY A 119 11.42 -9.84 11.35
CA GLY A 119 10.77 -10.80 12.23
C GLY A 119 10.44 -10.28 13.65
N ARG A 120 10.99 -9.12 14.03
CA ARG A 120 10.81 -8.56 15.38
C ARG A 120 9.74 -7.47 15.38
N PHE A 121 8.99 -7.33 16.48
CA PHE A 121 8.02 -6.25 16.62
C PHE A 121 8.70 -4.87 16.67
N LEU A 122 8.04 -3.86 16.13
CA LEU A 122 8.43 -2.46 16.28
C LEU A 122 8.13 -2.03 17.72
N THR A 123 9.02 -1.27 18.30
CA THR A 123 8.95 -0.90 19.72
C THR A 123 8.67 0.58 19.93
N ALA A 124 8.91 1.40 18.90
CA ALA A 124 8.90 2.87 18.97
C ALA A 124 9.86 3.43 20.05
N GLN A 125 10.83 2.63 20.50
CA GLN A 125 11.83 3.09 21.46
C GLN A 125 12.86 3.99 20.78
N TRP A 126 13.23 5.06 21.49
CA TRP A 126 14.25 5.98 21.04
C TRP A 126 15.63 5.36 21.17
N ASN A 127 16.42 5.42 20.11
CA ASN A 127 17.83 5.07 20.12
C ASN A 127 18.64 6.37 20.20
N GLU A 128 19.29 6.61 21.35
CA GLU A 128 20.01 7.86 21.60
C GLU A 128 21.26 8.03 20.74
N GLU A 129 21.94 6.94 20.40
CA GLU A 129 23.15 6.98 19.58
C GLU A 129 22.83 7.34 18.12
N LEU A 130 21.78 6.74 17.58
CA LEU A 130 21.37 6.92 16.18
C LEU A 130 20.34 8.03 15.97
N GLN A 131 19.79 8.58 17.07
CA GLN A 131 18.77 9.63 17.05
C GLN A 131 17.54 9.25 16.20
N VAL A 132 17.10 7.98 16.30
CA VAL A 132 15.96 7.44 15.57
C VAL A 132 15.12 6.51 16.45
N LYS A 133 13.86 6.32 16.06
CA LYS A 133 13.00 5.20 16.46
C LYS A 133 12.89 4.20 15.31
N ASP A 134 12.63 2.95 15.62
CA ASP A 134 12.34 1.94 14.57
C ASP A 134 11.01 2.22 13.84
N VAL A 135 10.05 2.88 14.53
CA VAL A 135 8.82 3.41 13.96
C VAL A 135 8.44 4.74 14.62
N THR A 136 7.99 5.69 13.81
CA THR A 136 7.40 6.95 14.26
C THR A 136 6.12 7.20 13.48
N TRP A 137 5.05 7.54 14.17
CA TRP A 137 3.78 7.91 13.55
C TRP A 137 3.74 9.41 13.32
N ILE A 138 3.35 9.84 12.13
CA ILE A 138 3.50 11.22 11.65
C ILE A 138 2.13 11.79 11.30
N ASN A 139 1.84 12.98 11.81
CA ASN A 139 0.69 13.78 11.42
C ASN A 139 0.83 14.36 10.01
N ALA A 140 -0.26 14.85 9.43
CA ALA A 140 -0.23 15.50 8.13
C ALA A 140 0.64 16.76 8.08
N ASP A 141 0.88 17.44 9.20
CA ASP A 141 1.79 18.58 9.31
C ASP A 141 3.28 18.20 9.41
N GLY A 142 3.59 16.90 9.41
CA GLY A 142 4.95 16.38 9.51
C GLY A 142 5.45 16.16 10.95
N SER A 143 4.67 16.51 11.97
CA SER A 143 5.01 16.28 13.38
C SER A 143 4.73 14.85 13.83
N GLU A 144 5.39 14.40 14.89
CA GLU A 144 5.10 13.09 15.51
C GLU A 144 3.71 13.10 16.17
N MET A 145 2.94 12.03 15.99
CA MET A 145 1.62 11.86 16.59
C MET A 145 1.71 11.64 18.10
N GLY A 146 0.97 12.45 18.84
CA GLY A 146 0.77 12.30 20.28
C GLY A 146 -0.54 11.59 20.63
N GLN A 147 -0.81 11.46 21.94
CA GLN A 147 -2.05 10.83 22.41
C GLN A 147 -3.34 11.53 21.95
N ALA A 148 -3.30 12.85 21.77
CA ALA A 148 -4.46 13.62 21.33
C ALA A 148 -4.88 13.20 19.92
N GLN A 149 -3.92 13.07 19.00
CA GLN A 149 -4.17 12.66 17.62
C GLN A 149 -4.69 11.20 17.53
N TRP A 150 -4.12 10.29 18.34
CA TRP A 150 -4.61 8.91 18.42
C TRP A 150 -6.06 8.79 18.91
N ARG A 151 -6.55 9.77 19.66
CA ARG A 151 -7.94 9.81 20.16
C ARG A 151 -8.86 10.66 19.28
N ASP A 152 -8.34 11.31 18.27
CA ASP A 152 -9.15 12.13 17.36
C ASP A 152 -9.99 11.24 16.43
N PRO A 153 -11.34 11.22 16.58
CA PRO A 153 -12.22 10.43 15.73
C PRO A 153 -12.29 10.96 14.29
N HIS A 154 -11.76 12.16 14.04
CA HIS A 154 -11.76 12.81 12.72
C HIS A 154 -10.43 12.63 11.98
N MET A 155 -9.41 12.08 12.61
CA MET A 155 -8.12 11.78 11.95
C MET A 155 -8.32 10.77 10.84
N ARG A 156 -7.92 11.11 9.62
CA ARG A 156 -8.10 10.30 8.40
C ARG A 156 -6.84 10.15 7.56
N CYS A 157 -5.78 10.90 7.89
CA CYS A 157 -4.53 10.84 7.17
C CYS A 157 -3.36 10.84 8.15
N PHE A 158 -2.46 9.88 7.99
CA PHE A 158 -1.26 9.76 8.82
C PHE A 158 -0.12 9.09 8.05
N GLY A 159 1.09 9.30 8.53
CA GLY A 159 2.30 8.64 8.04
C GLY A 159 2.84 7.64 9.05
N MET A 160 3.46 6.57 8.57
CA MET A 160 4.27 5.64 9.35
C MET A 160 5.70 5.70 8.83
N LEU A 161 6.58 6.33 9.60
CA LEU A 161 8.00 6.42 9.31
C LEU A 161 8.70 5.21 9.94
N LEU A 162 9.29 4.37 9.13
CA LEU A 162 10.13 3.24 9.53
C LEU A 162 11.59 3.60 9.32
N ASP A 163 12.44 3.40 10.32
CA ASP A 163 13.88 3.58 10.19
C ASP A 163 14.63 2.26 10.38
N GLY A 164 15.33 1.85 9.33
CA GLY A 164 16.05 0.57 9.29
C GLY A 164 17.17 0.46 10.30
N ARG A 165 17.70 1.58 10.77
CA ARG A 165 18.77 1.66 11.77
C ARG A 165 18.26 1.46 13.19
N GLY A 166 17.01 1.83 13.47
CA GLY A 166 16.42 1.77 14.83
C GLY A 166 16.36 0.36 15.41
N GLN A 167 16.41 -0.66 14.57
CA GLN A 167 16.44 -2.05 15.00
C GLN A 167 17.16 -2.93 13.97
N GLU A 168 18.14 -3.70 14.37
CA GLU A 168 18.84 -4.64 13.48
C GLU A 168 17.86 -5.66 12.88
N SER A 169 17.84 -5.75 11.55
CA SER A 169 16.95 -6.67 10.83
C SER A 169 17.44 -8.12 10.84
N GLY A 170 18.71 -8.35 11.18
CA GLY A 170 19.40 -9.63 10.96
C GLY A 170 19.63 -9.99 9.50
N ILE A 171 19.10 -9.21 8.57
CA ILE A 171 19.23 -9.39 7.12
C ILE A 171 20.30 -8.42 6.60
N LYS A 172 21.50 -8.92 6.35
CA LYS A 172 22.59 -8.13 5.77
C LYS A 172 22.32 -7.88 4.27
N ARG A 173 21.61 -6.82 3.94
CA ARG A 173 21.35 -6.36 2.57
C ARG A 173 21.57 -4.86 2.45
N GLN A 174 21.82 -4.39 1.22
CA GLN A 174 22.28 -3.02 0.95
C GLN A 174 21.32 -1.90 1.36
N ALA A 175 20.04 -2.15 1.45
CA ALA A 175 19.04 -1.17 1.93
C ALA A 175 18.46 -1.56 3.31
N GLY A 176 19.21 -2.33 4.11
CA GLY A 176 18.77 -2.75 5.45
C GLY A 176 18.49 -1.59 6.38
N ASP A 177 19.24 -0.50 6.23
CA ASP A 177 19.17 0.70 7.05
C ASP A 177 18.33 1.83 6.41
N ALA A 178 17.58 1.53 5.35
CA ALA A 178 16.76 2.52 4.69
C ALA A 178 15.63 3.03 5.60
N SER A 179 15.30 4.33 5.47
CA SER A 179 14.11 4.93 6.07
C SER A 179 12.99 4.91 5.03
N LEU A 180 11.82 4.44 5.42
CA LEU A 180 10.61 4.40 4.60
C LEU A 180 9.49 5.19 5.27
N LEU A 181 8.77 5.98 4.49
CA LEU A 181 7.57 6.67 4.93
C LEU A 181 6.37 6.13 4.15
N LEU A 182 5.42 5.52 4.87
CA LEU A 182 4.15 5.07 4.33
C LEU A 182 3.09 6.09 4.73
N VAL A 183 2.42 6.71 3.76
CA VAL A 183 1.35 7.69 4.02
C VAL A 183 0.02 7.09 3.61
N MET A 184 -0.95 7.12 4.51
CA MET A 184 -2.29 6.59 4.32
C MET A 184 -3.31 7.72 4.43
N ASN A 185 -3.96 8.06 3.33
CA ASN A 185 -5.07 9.00 3.31
C ASN A 185 -6.39 8.23 3.14
N ALA A 186 -7.13 8.02 4.21
CA ALA A 186 -8.47 7.44 4.19
C ALA A 186 -9.57 8.50 4.00
N TYR A 187 -9.21 9.78 3.91
CA TYR A 187 -10.16 10.88 3.72
C TYR A 187 -10.71 10.89 2.28
N HIS A 188 -11.87 11.47 2.11
CA HIS A 188 -12.53 11.56 0.81
C HIS A 188 -12.02 12.70 -0.07
N ASP A 189 -11.11 13.52 0.44
CA ASP A 189 -10.52 14.67 -0.24
C ASP A 189 -8.98 14.65 -0.14
N VAL A 190 -8.33 15.55 -0.85
CA VAL A 190 -6.88 15.76 -0.82
C VAL A 190 -6.45 16.24 0.57
N VAL A 191 -5.36 15.67 1.07
CA VAL A 191 -4.70 16.13 2.29
C VAL A 191 -3.29 16.58 1.97
N LYS A 192 -2.96 17.81 2.38
CA LYS A 192 -1.58 18.32 2.33
C LYS A 192 -0.75 17.65 3.42
N PHE A 193 0.23 16.87 3.01
CA PHE A 193 1.11 16.14 3.91
C PHE A 193 2.53 16.69 3.85
N THR A 194 3.03 17.21 4.97
CA THR A 194 4.39 17.71 5.08
C THR A 194 5.36 16.55 5.28
N LEU A 195 6.36 16.44 4.42
CA LEU A 195 7.34 15.37 4.50
C LEU A 195 8.26 15.57 5.72
N PRO A 196 8.33 14.60 6.65
CA PRO A 196 9.04 14.77 7.90
C PRO A 196 10.56 14.84 7.71
N ALA A 197 11.26 15.32 8.73
CA ALA A 197 12.70 15.31 8.80
C ALA A 197 13.26 13.89 8.62
N LEU A 198 14.41 13.79 7.96
CA LEU A 198 15.09 12.54 7.67
C LEU A 198 16.50 12.59 8.25
N VAL A 199 16.78 11.75 9.24
CA VAL A 199 18.11 11.70 9.86
C VAL A 199 19.18 11.25 8.86
N GLY A 200 20.14 12.11 8.60
CA GLY A 200 21.21 11.85 7.62
C GLY A 200 20.78 11.97 6.16
N GLY A 201 19.64 12.59 5.87
CA GLY A 201 19.17 12.82 4.51
C GLY A 201 18.39 14.13 4.38
N SER A 202 18.08 14.50 3.14
CA SER A 202 17.39 15.75 2.82
C SER A 202 16.22 15.59 1.86
N ARG A 203 16.02 14.40 1.29
CA ARG A 203 15.02 14.18 0.25
C ARG A 203 14.33 12.82 0.41
N TRP A 204 13.09 12.77 -0.05
CA TRP A 204 12.26 11.58 -0.16
C TRP A 204 12.00 11.23 -1.62
N LEU A 205 12.23 9.98 -2.02
CA LEU A 205 11.83 9.43 -3.32
C LEU A 205 10.44 8.83 -3.22
N CYS A 206 9.49 9.25 -4.04
CA CYS A 206 8.18 8.62 -4.14
C CYS A 206 8.32 7.32 -4.95
N MET A 207 8.30 6.20 -4.25
CA MET A 207 8.42 4.86 -4.84
C MET A 207 7.07 4.32 -5.32
N LEU A 208 5.98 4.72 -4.67
CA LEU A 208 4.63 4.25 -4.99
C LEU A 208 3.60 5.32 -4.66
N ASP A 209 2.65 5.53 -5.57
CA ASP A 209 1.42 6.28 -5.35
C ASP A 209 0.27 5.49 -5.97
N THR A 210 -0.68 5.02 -5.15
CA THR A 210 -1.82 4.22 -5.63
C THR A 210 -2.78 5.00 -6.52
N ASN A 211 -2.71 6.34 -6.49
CA ASN A 211 -3.43 7.21 -7.42
C ASN A 211 -2.75 7.30 -8.79
N GLN A 212 -1.45 6.99 -8.87
CA GLN A 212 -0.65 7.06 -10.10
C GLN A 212 0.05 5.71 -10.35
N PRO A 213 -0.71 4.61 -10.55
CA PRO A 213 -0.16 3.25 -10.65
C PRO A 213 0.76 3.07 -11.88
N GLU A 214 0.52 3.87 -12.94
CA GLU A 214 1.29 3.82 -14.19
C GLU A 214 2.57 4.67 -14.14
N ARG A 215 2.80 5.39 -13.03
CA ARG A 215 4.02 6.20 -12.90
C ARG A 215 5.26 5.30 -13.01
N ALA A 216 6.11 5.62 -13.97
CA ALA A 216 7.36 4.93 -14.20
C ALA A 216 8.56 5.60 -13.51
N ASP A 217 8.47 6.89 -13.17
CA ASP A 217 9.51 7.65 -12.48
C ASP A 217 9.35 7.60 -10.96
N THR A 218 10.43 7.95 -10.26
CA THR A 218 10.46 8.06 -8.80
C THR A 218 10.87 9.49 -8.42
N PRO A 219 9.94 10.45 -8.47
CA PRO A 219 10.24 11.85 -8.19
C PRO A 219 10.74 12.04 -6.77
N ALA A 220 11.66 12.99 -6.61
CA ALA A 220 12.25 13.33 -5.33
C ALA A 220 11.66 14.64 -4.79
N PHE A 221 11.37 14.67 -3.51
CA PHE A 221 10.82 15.80 -2.78
C PHE A 221 11.74 16.15 -1.60
N ASP A 222 11.87 17.43 -1.30
CA ASP A 222 12.70 17.85 -0.18
C ASP A 222 11.99 17.60 1.16
N VAL A 223 12.77 17.40 2.21
CA VAL A 223 12.28 17.39 3.60
C VAL A 223 11.60 18.74 3.89
N GLY A 224 10.45 18.69 4.55
CA GLY A 224 9.61 19.88 4.82
C GLY A 224 8.72 20.31 3.65
N GLN A 225 8.92 19.75 2.45
CA GLN A 225 8.02 20.01 1.33
C GLN A 225 6.65 19.38 1.59
N THR A 226 5.59 20.05 1.14
CA THR A 226 4.22 19.51 1.19
C THR A 226 3.92 18.70 -0.08
N TYR A 227 3.35 17.51 0.12
CA TYR A 227 2.83 16.65 -0.94
C TYR A 227 1.29 16.60 -0.85
N ASP A 228 0.61 16.83 -1.97
CA ASP A 228 -0.85 16.72 -2.04
C ASP A 228 -1.27 15.25 -2.17
N VAL A 229 -1.57 14.62 -1.03
CA VAL A 229 -1.98 13.21 -0.98
C VAL A 229 -3.42 13.08 -1.44
N THR A 230 -3.62 12.47 -2.59
CA THR A 230 -4.95 12.29 -3.19
C THR A 230 -5.90 11.57 -2.23
N ALA A 231 -7.20 11.89 -2.35
CA ALA A 231 -8.27 11.20 -1.62
C ALA A 231 -8.16 9.68 -1.74
N ARG A 232 -8.33 8.97 -0.62
CA ARG A 232 -8.31 7.49 -0.59
C ARG A 232 -7.09 6.92 -1.33
N SER A 233 -5.89 7.34 -0.92
CA SER A 233 -4.65 6.85 -1.52
C SER A 233 -3.61 6.41 -0.48
N PHE A 234 -2.66 5.64 -0.96
CA PHE A 234 -1.53 5.13 -0.21
C PHE A 234 -0.23 5.51 -0.95
N LEU A 235 0.75 6.03 -0.21
CA LEU A 235 2.07 6.36 -0.72
C LEU A 235 3.15 5.55 0.00
N LEU A 236 4.21 5.21 -0.74
CA LEU A 236 5.48 4.75 -0.17
C LEU A 236 6.59 5.67 -0.66
N LEU A 237 7.29 6.28 0.29
CA LEU A 237 8.48 7.08 0.01
C LEU A 237 9.70 6.44 0.67
N ALA A 238 10.85 6.55 0.01
CA ALA A 238 12.14 6.07 0.52
C ALA A 238 13.09 7.25 0.73
N GLY A 239 13.73 7.31 1.90
CA GLY A 239 14.63 8.39 2.27
C GLY A 239 15.96 8.32 1.55
N LEU A 240 16.38 9.42 0.93
CA LEU A 240 17.72 9.60 0.39
C LEU A 240 18.67 10.09 1.49
N THR A 241 19.40 9.16 2.07
CA THR A 241 20.43 9.44 3.07
C THR A 241 21.81 9.49 2.43
N VAL A 242 22.78 10.08 3.14
CA VAL A 242 24.19 10.04 2.70
C VAL A 242 24.77 8.63 2.81
N GLY A 243 25.80 8.34 2.00
CA GLY A 243 26.56 7.10 2.10
C GLY A 243 25.96 5.90 1.33
N ASN A 244 26.26 4.70 1.79
CA ASN A 244 25.94 3.45 1.08
C ASN A 244 24.43 3.18 0.99
N THR A 245 23.68 3.49 2.04
CA THR A 245 22.22 3.30 2.08
C THR A 245 21.53 4.17 1.04
N GLY A 246 21.88 5.45 0.94
CA GLY A 246 21.30 6.34 -0.08
C GLY A 246 21.62 5.87 -1.51
N ARG A 247 22.85 5.41 -1.78
CA ARG A 247 23.20 4.81 -3.09
C ARG A 247 22.37 3.55 -3.37
N ALA A 248 22.15 2.71 -2.36
CA ALA A 248 21.30 1.52 -2.50
C ALA A 248 19.84 1.88 -2.80
N VAL A 249 19.27 2.88 -2.11
CA VAL A 249 17.92 3.39 -2.37
C VAL A 249 17.80 3.94 -3.79
N GLN A 250 18.75 4.75 -4.26
CA GLN A 250 18.76 5.27 -5.63
C GLN A 250 18.81 4.15 -6.67
N ARG A 251 19.62 3.11 -6.45
CA ARG A 251 19.68 1.96 -7.36
C ARG A 251 18.35 1.19 -7.39
N ILE A 252 17.72 0.97 -6.23
CA ILE A 252 16.38 0.35 -6.14
C ILE A 252 15.36 1.18 -6.91
N ALA A 253 15.41 2.51 -6.78
CA ALA A 253 14.50 3.41 -7.49
C ALA A 253 14.67 3.32 -9.01
N LEU A 254 15.92 3.28 -9.51
CA LEU A 254 16.20 3.09 -10.93
C LEU A 254 15.72 1.72 -11.44
N GLU A 255 15.96 0.66 -10.68
CA GLU A 255 15.49 -0.68 -11.03
C GLU A 255 13.95 -0.77 -11.02
N PHE A 256 13.29 -0.14 -10.05
CA PHE A 256 11.84 -0.04 -9.98
C PHE A 256 11.26 0.69 -11.19
N ALA A 257 11.83 1.83 -11.55
CA ALA A 257 11.43 2.61 -12.72
C ALA A 257 11.59 1.80 -14.01
N ALA A 258 12.72 1.12 -14.18
CA ALA A 258 12.98 0.30 -15.36
C ALA A 258 12.02 -0.90 -15.50
N ARG A 259 11.58 -1.49 -14.38
CA ARG A 259 10.56 -2.55 -14.36
C ARG A 259 9.17 -2.00 -14.71
N SER A 260 8.82 -0.85 -14.12
CA SER A 260 7.53 -0.19 -14.36
C SER A 260 7.32 0.26 -15.81
N ALA A 261 8.39 0.52 -16.54
CA ALA A 261 8.33 0.87 -17.96
C ALA A 261 8.14 -0.35 -18.90
N ARG A 262 8.28 -1.57 -18.40
CA ARG A 262 8.13 -2.83 -19.18
C ARG A 262 6.78 -3.51 -18.99
N ASP A 263 6.09 -3.17 -17.92
CA ASP A 263 4.75 -3.67 -17.56
C ASP A 263 3.64 -2.89 -18.27
#